data_a771641198d9f51fb24896db7f6e6fb0
#
_entry.id   a771641198d9f51fb24896db7f6e6fb0
#
_cell.length_a   1.000
_cell.length_b   1.000
_cell.length_c   1.000
_cell.angle_alpha   90.00
_cell.angle_beta   90.00
_cell.angle_gamma   90.00
#
_symmetry.space_group_name_H-M   'P 1'
#
loop_
_entity.id
_entity.type
_entity.pdbx_description
1 polymer ?
#
loop_
_entity_poly.entity_id
_entity_poly.type
_entity_poly.pdbx_seq_one_letter_code
_entity_poly.pdbx_strand_id
1 'polypeptide(L)'
;PLLTSYGAANDQYPWDTSGKNISVLDLSDCFGQYDGSFVLYDQNNDHWSLYNMDMATARTAPDSTYKIYNALFALEEEIITPEHSLLPWDQKDYPFDTWEQDQTLQTAMAASVNWYFQTLDDHLGNDALQSYMEKVGYGNENIGSDLSSYWLESTLKISPVEQVELLSRTFGQNAFSFAPENIQAVKDSICLSSSAAGTLYGKTGTGRV
;
A
#
# COMPACT_ATOMS: atom_id res chain seq x y z
N PRO A 1 11.58 -20.32 -27.55
CA PRO A 1 11.23 -19.59 -26.34
C PRO A 1 10.55 -18.29 -26.75
N LEU A 2 9.26 -18.22 -26.55
CA LEU A 2 8.45 -17.03 -26.80
C LEU A 2 8.67 -16.10 -25.60
N LEU A 3 9.38 -15.01 -25.81
CA LEU A 3 9.35 -13.85 -24.95
C LEU A 3 7.93 -13.26 -25.02
N THR A 4 7.10 -13.56 -24.03
CA THR A 4 5.87 -12.80 -23.80
C THR A 4 6.30 -11.44 -23.29
N SER A 5 6.14 -10.41 -24.14
CA SER A 5 6.28 -9.02 -23.75
C SER A 5 5.25 -8.72 -22.66
N TYR A 6 5.72 -8.57 -21.44
CA TYR A 6 4.92 -8.02 -20.36
C TYR A 6 4.56 -6.56 -20.66
N GLY A 7 3.31 -6.26 -20.47
CA GLY A 7 2.67 -4.99 -20.22
C GLY A 7 3.10 -3.81 -21.09
N ALA A 8 2.14 -3.23 -21.75
CA ALA A 8 2.27 -2.06 -22.59
C ALA A 8 3.06 -0.94 -21.89
N ALA A 9 3.87 -0.24 -22.68
CA ALA A 9 4.67 0.95 -22.32
C ALA A 9 3.89 2.11 -21.65
N ASN A 10 2.61 1.94 -21.36
CA ASN A 10 1.71 2.96 -20.77
C ASN A 10 1.58 2.89 -19.24
N ASP A 11 2.08 1.84 -18.58
CA ASP A 11 1.98 1.68 -17.12
C ASP A 11 3.30 2.01 -16.40
N GLN A 12 4.27 2.60 -17.10
CA GLN A 12 5.55 2.99 -16.53
C GLN A 12 5.43 4.35 -15.86
N TYR A 13 5.81 4.43 -14.57
CA TYR A 13 5.92 5.71 -13.87
C TYR A 13 7.18 6.47 -14.34
N PRO A 14 7.04 7.69 -14.84
CA PRO A 14 8.17 8.50 -15.29
C PRO A 14 8.95 9.07 -14.09
N TRP A 15 9.63 8.21 -13.35
CA TRP A 15 10.36 8.60 -12.14
C TRP A 15 11.53 9.51 -12.49
N ASP A 16 11.43 10.77 -12.05
CA ASP A 16 12.51 11.73 -12.23
C ASP A 16 13.66 11.40 -11.27
N THR A 17 14.77 10.95 -11.83
CA THR A 17 16.00 10.61 -11.11
C THR A 17 16.97 11.80 -11.00
N SER A 18 16.65 12.95 -11.60
CA SER A 18 17.52 14.13 -11.62
C SER A 18 17.79 14.62 -10.19
N GLY A 19 19.06 14.68 -9.83
CA GLY A 19 19.50 15.13 -8.51
C GLY A 19 19.27 14.13 -7.36
N LYS A 20 18.72 12.95 -7.62
CA LYS A 20 18.59 11.89 -6.60
C LYS A 20 19.92 11.17 -6.42
N ASN A 21 20.24 10.84 -5.16
CA ASN A 21 21.40 10.00 -4.82
C ASN A 21 20.98 8.52 -4.91
N ILE A 22 21.38 7.83 -5.97
CA ILE A 22 20.90 6.49 -6.30
C ILE A 22 22.06 5.51 -6.42
N SER A 23 21.95 4.36 -5.76
CA SER A 23 22.78 3.18 -5.99
C SER A 23 21.96 2.07 -6.65
N VAL A 24 22.48 1.54 -7.75
CA VAL A 24 21.90 0.34 -8.38
C VAL A 24 22.58 -0.88 -7.77
N LEU A 25 21.76 -1.78 -7.23
CA LEU A 25 22.20 -3.01 -6.59
C LEU A 25 22.15 -4.18 -7.60
N ASP A 26 23.00 -5.16 -7.41
CA ASP A 26 22.82 -6.49 -8.01
C ASP A 26 22.31 -7.45 -6.94
N LEU A 27 21.03 -7.81 -7.03
CA LEU A 27 20.35 -8.77 -6.16
C LEU A 27 19.90 -10.01 -6.92
N SER A 28 20.46 -10.25 -8.11
CA SER A 28 20.08 -11.38 -8.97
C SER A 28 20.17 -12.73 -8.25
N ASP A 29 21.19 -12.94 -7.43
CA ASP A 29 21.36 -14.16 -6.63
C ASP A 29 20.27 -14.31 -5.55
N CYS A 30 19.73 -13.19 -5.02
CA CYS A 30 18.65 -13.22 -4.03
C CYS A 30 17.30 -13.55 -4.68
N PHE A 31 17.04 -13.04 -5.87
CA PHE A 31 15.81 -13.28 -6.61
C PHE A 31 15.81 -14.65 -7.33
N GLY A 32 16.98 -15.15 -7.75
CA GLY A 32 17.14 -16.44 -8.41
C GLY A 32 16.34 -16.54 -9.69
N GLN A 33 15.33 -17.39 -9.71
CA GLN A 33 14.47 -17.59 -10.90
C GLN A 33 13.22 -16.68 -10.92
N TYR A 34 13.02 -15.87 -9.89
CA TYR A 34 11.85 -14.99 -9.78
C TYR A 34 12.17 -13.62 -10.36
N ASP A 35 11.25 -13.08 -11.14
CA ASP A 35 11.29 -11.69 -11.54
C ASP A 35 10.82 -10.81 -10.38
N GLY A 36 11.54 -9.70 -10.15
CA GLY A 36 11.21 -8.82 -9.04
C GLY A 36 12.04 -7.55 -9.04
N SER A 37 11.70 -6.64 -8.16
CA SER A 37 12.46 -5.42 -7.88
C SER A 37 12.62 -5.22 -6.38
N PHE A 38 13.61 -4.41 -6.03
CA PHE A 38 13.83 -3.95 -4.66
C PHE A 38 14.02 -2.44 -4.67
N VAL A 39 13.36 -1.76 -3.73
CA VAL A 39 13.46 -0.31 -3.53
C VAL A 39 13.64 -0.04 -2.05
N LEU A 40 14.73 0.64 -1.70
CA LEU A 40 15.00 1.14 -0.36
C LEU A 40 15.30 2.63 -0.43
N TYR A 41 14.66 3.41 0.43
CA TYR A 41 14.98 4.82 0.63
C TYR A 41 15.46 5.05 2.07
N ASP A 42 16.71 5.47 2.20
CA ASP A 42 17.28 5.95 3.46
C ASP A 42 16.98 7.45 3.61
N GLN A 43 15.97 7.75 4.40
CA GLN A 43 15.48 9.11 4.61
C GLN A 43 16.50 10.01 5.31
N ASN A 44 17.38 9.45 6.14
CA ASN A 44 18.38 10.24 6.85
C ASN A 44 19.53 10.72 5.95
N ASN A 45 19.87 9.91 4.93
CA ASN A 45 20.95 10.19 4.00
C ASN A 45 20.46 10.67 2.63
N ASP A 46 19.12 10.77 2.44
CA ASP A 46 18.47 11.04 1.15
C ASP A 46 19.07 10.15 0.05
N HIS A 47 19.08 8.84 0.29
CA HIS A 47 19.73 7.87 -0.57
C HIS A 47 18.78 6.74 -0.96
N TRP A 48 18.74 6.45 -2.26
CA TRP A 48 17.97 5.37 -2.86
C TRP A 48 18.88 4.20 -3.20
N SER A 49 18.44 2.98 -2.90
CA SER A 49 19.07 1.74 -3.34
C SER A 49 18.05 0.92 -4.09
N LEU A 50 18.33 0.58 -5.34
CA LEU A 50 17.36 -0.07 -6.23
C LEU A 50 17.98 -1.28 -6.94
N TYR A 51 17.14 -2.31 -7.10
CA TYR A 51 17.38 -3.42 -8.00
C TYR A 51 16.26 -3.51 -9.03
N ASN A 52 16.59 -3.74 -10.29
CA ASN A 52 15.67 -3.86 -11.42
C ASN A 52 14.77 -2.61 -11.58
N MET A 53 15.37 -1.55 -12.09
CA MET A 53 14.72 -0.24 -12.27
C MET A 53 13.42 -0.34 -13.08
N ASP A 54 13.40 -1.16 -14.13
CA ASP A 54 12.23 -1.31 -15.00
C ASP A 54 11.01 -1.81 -14.21
N MET A 55 11.18 -2.80 -13.35
CA MET A 55 10.12 -3.28 -12.48
C MET A 55 9.85 -2.35 -11.31
N ALA A 56 10.87 -1.66 -10.80
CA ALA A 56 10.72 -0.70 -9.70
C ALA A 56 9.84 0.50 -10.09
N THR A 57 9.82 0.87 -11.38
CA THR A 57 9.01 1.96 -11.91
C THR A 57 7.75 1.51 -12.64
N ALA A 58 7.57 0.21 -12.86
CA ALA A 58 6.34 -0.32 -13.46
C ALA A 58 5.18 -0.30 -12.46
N ARG A 59 4.06 0.29 -12.85
CA ARG A 59 2.83 0.32 -12.05
C ARG A 59 2.10 -1.02 -12.12
N THR A 60 1.73 -1.53 -10.96
CA THR A 60 0.91 -2.74 -10.79
C THR A 60 -0.17 -2.51 -9.75
N ALA A 61 -1.14 -3.42 -9.63
CA ALA A 61 -2.15 -3.33 -8.58
C ALA A 61 -1.46 -3.36 -7.20
N PRO A 62 -1.88 -2.49 -6.27
CA PRO A 62 -1.30 -2.46 -4.92
C PRO A 62 -1.73 -3.67 -4.08
N ASP A 63 -2.84 -4.30 -4.43
CA ASP A 63 -3.46 -5.34 -3.64
C ASP A 63 -3.56 -4.95 -2.16
N SER A 64 -3.27 -5.85 -1.26
CA SER A 64 -3.41 -5.58 0.18
C SER A 64 -2.45 -4.53 0.74
N THR A 65 -1.47 -4.01 -0.02
CA THR A 65 -0.66 -2.87 0.44
C THR A 65 -1.46 -1.57 0.47
N TYR A 66 -2.52 -1.45 -0.35
CA TYR A 66 -3.45 -0.33 -0.34
C TYR A 66 -4.14 -0.14 1.03
N LYS A 67 -4.36 -1.21 1.80
CA LYS A 67 -5.04 -1.18 3.10
C LYS A 67 -4.44 -0.19 4.09
N ILE A 68 -3.16 0.15 3.95
CA ILE A 68 -2.49 1.21 4.74
C ILE A 68 -3.21 2.55 4.54
N TYR A 69 -3.46 2.92 3.28
CA TYR A 69 -4.10 4.19 2.93
C TYR A 69 -5.60 4.16 3.12
N ASN A 70 -6.26 3.03 2.81
CA ASN A 70 -7.67 2.82 3.13
C ASN A 70 -7.96 3.09 4.62
N ALA A 71 -7.18 2.46 5.51
CA ALA A 71 -7.30 2.68 6.95
C ALA A 71 -7.09 4.14 7.34
N LEU A 72 -6.06 4.80 6.78
CA LEU A 72 -5.75 6.19 7.07
C LEU A 72 -6.89 7.12 6.63
N PHE A 73 -7.46 6.92 5.45
CA PHE A 73 -8.57 7.72 4.95
C PHE A 73 -9.85 7.52 5.78
N ALA A 74 -10.15 6.27 6.17
CA ALA A 74 -11.29 5.98 7.02
C ALA A 74 -11.16 6.57 8.44
N LEU A 75 -9.95 6.65 8.97
CA LEU A 75 -9.65 7.33 10.24
C LEU A 75 -9.80 8.85 10.11
N GLU A 76 -9.35 9.46 9.02
CA GLU A 76 -9.49 10.90 8.78
C GLU A 76 -10.95 11.35 8.63
N GLU A 77 -11.81 10.49 8.07
CA GLU A 77 -13.26 10.73 7.95
C GLU A 77 -14.07 10.23 9.16
N GLU A 78 -13.39 9.82 10.24
CA GLU A 78 -14.02 9.32 11.47
C GLU A 78 -15.01 8.15 11.24
N ILE A 79 -14.86 7.39 10.13
CA ILE A 79 -15.63 6.15 9.87
C ILE A 79 -15.24 5.08 10.89
N ILE A 80 -13.97 5.05 11.25
CA ILE A 80 -13.42 4.36 12.42
C ILE A 80 -12.55 5.36 13.19
N THR A 81 -12.33 5.08 14.48
CA THR A 81 -11.36 5.84 15.28
C THR A 81 -10.32 4.88 15.88
N PRO A 82 -9.19 5.38 16.40
CA PRO A 82 -8.20 4.53 17.07
C PRO A 82 -8.81 3.64 18.16
N GLU A 83 -9.81 4.15 18.89
CA GLU A 83 -10.50 3.46 19.98
C GLU A 83 -11.69 2.61 19.52
N HIS A 84 -12.31 2.98 18.38
CA HIS A 84 -13.56 2.37 17.90
C HIS A 84 -13.42 1.96 16.43
N SER A 85 -12.78 0.82 16.20
CA SER A 85 -12.55 0.27 14.86
C SER A 85 -13.20 -1.11 14.65
N LEU A 86 -14.05 -1.55 15.58
CA LEU A 86 -14.73 -2.84 15.49
C LEU A 86 -15.84 -2.79 14.43
N LEU A 87 -15.77 -3.64 13.42
CA LEU A 87 -16.85 -3.95 12.50
C LEU A 87 -17.33 -5.40 12.70
N PRO A 88 -18.65 -5.63 12.79
CA PRO A 88 -19.19 -6.97 12.94
C PRO A 88 -19.07 -7.75 11.64
N TRP A 89 -18.78 -9.06 11.77
CA TRP A 89 -18.77 -9.98 10.65
C TRP A 89 -20.18 -10.10 10.04
N ASP A 90 -20.26 -10.09 8.72
CA ASP A 90 -21.51 -10.14 7.95
C ASP A 90 -22.11 -11.57 7.83
N GLN A 91 -21.56 -12.55 8.55
CA GLN A 91 -21.97 -13.96 8.57
C GLN A 91 -21.82 -14.68 7.23
N LYS A 92 -21.02 -14.14 6.30
CA LYS A 92 -20.69 -14.84 5.05
C LYS A 92 -19.50 -15.76 5.24
N ASP A 93 -19.46 -16.81 4.40
CA ASP A 93 -18.31 -17.69 4.29
C ASP A 93 -17.17 -17.00 3.54
N TYR A 94 -15.96 -17.08 4.09
CA TYR A 94 -14.74 -16.53 3.51
C TYR A 94 -13.66 -17.62 3.32
N PRO A 95 -12.64 -17.37 2.49
CA PRO A 95 -11.58 -18.37 2.25
C PRO A 95 -10.73 -18.70 3.48
N PHE A 96 -10.80 -17.89 4.54
CA PHE A 96 -9.99 -18.05 5.75
C PHE A 96 -10.87 -17.89 6.99
N ASP A 97 -10.80 -18.85 7.90
CA ASP A 97 -11.54 -18.83 9.19
C ASP A 97 -11.26 -17.55 10.00
N THR A 98 -10.06 -16.98 9.87
CA THR A 98 -9.69 -15.71 10.52
C THR A 98 -10.48 -14.50 10.02
N TRP A 99 -11.16 -14.63 8.87
CA TRP A 99 -12.01 -13.58 8.32
C TRP A 99 -13.47 -13.68 8.80
N GLU A 100 -13.87 -14.84 9.35
CA GLU A 100 -15.23 -15.18 9.77
C GLU A 100 -15.48 -14.81 11.24
N GLN A 101 -15.12 -13.60 11.60
CA GLN A 101 -15.30 -13.03 12.94
C GLN A 101 -15.32 -11.51 12.90
N ASP A 102 -15.81 -10.89 13.96
CA ASP A 102 -15.72 -9.44 14.12
C ASP A 102 -14.26 -8.97 14.05
N GLN A 103 -14.02 -7.86 13.38
CA GLN A 103 -12.67 -7.35 13.13
C GLN A 103 -12.49 -5.95 13.70
N THR A 104 -11.35 -5.73 14.34
CA THR A 104 -10.80 -4.40 14.58
C THR A 104 -9.81 -4.03 13.48
N LEU A 105 -9.36 -2.77 13.40
CA LEU A 105 -8.31 -2.37 12.46
C LEU A 105 -7.06 -3.25 12.60
N GLN A 106 -6.64 -3.57 13.83
CA GLN A 106 -5.46 -4.39 14.09
C GLN A 106 -5.63 -5.82 13.58
N THR A 107 -6.75 -6.46 13.90
CA THR A 107 -6.99 -7.85 13.47
C THR A 107 -7.21 -7.97 11.97
N ALA A 108 -7.95 -7.02 11.38
CA ALA A 108 -8.18 -6.96 9.94
C ALA A 108 -6.89 -6.72 9.15
N MET A 109 -6.02 -5.83 9.63
CA MET A 109 -4.73 -5.55 8.99
C MET A 109 -3.79 -6.76 9.08
N ALA A 110 -3.69 -7.40 10.25
CA ALA A 110 -2.84 -8.57 10.49
C ALA A 110 -3.25 -9.76 9.63
N ALA A 111 -4.56 -10.06 9.54
CA ALA A 111 -5.12 -11.15 8.73
C ALA A 111 -5.40 -10.72 7.26
N SER A 112 -5.14 -9.47 6.92
CA SER A 112 -5.39 -8.90 5.57
C SER A 112 -6.83 -9.08 5.09
N VAL A 113 -7.82 -8.87 5.96
CA VAL A 113 -9.26 -9.13 5.76
C VAL A 113 -9.84 -8.18 4.72
N ASN A 114 -10.14 -8.66 3.51
CA ASN A 114 -10.62 -7.80 2.43
C ASN A 114 -11.95 -7.13 2.75
N TRP A 115 -12.94 -7.88 3.27
CA TRP A 115 -14.28 -7.36 3.52
C TRP A 115 -14.29 -6.16 4.48
N TYR A 116 -13.38 -6.14 5.47
CA TYR A 116 -13.25 -5.03 6.40
C TYR A 116 -12.91 -3.73 5.67
N PHE A 117 -11.88 -3.76 4.83
CA PHE A 117 -11.43 -2.58 4.08
C PHE A 117 -12.37 -2.20 2.94
N GLN A 118 -13.05 -3.17 2.32
CA GLN A 118 -14.13 -2.91 1.37
C GLN A 118 -15.30 -2.19 2.03
N THR A 119 -15.66 -2.56 3.26
CA THR A 119 -16.68 -1.84 4.04
C THR A 119 -16.24 -0.39 4.35
N LEU A 120 -14.97 -0.16 4.65
CA LEU A 120 -14.46 1.21 4.82
C LEU A 120 -14.54 2.01 3.53
N ASP A 121 -14.16 1.43 2.39
CA ASP A 121 -14.29 2.08 1.07
C ASP A 121 -15.74 2.42 0.75
N ASP A 122 -16.68 1.52 1.02
CA ASP A 122 -18.13 1.76 0.82
C ASP A 122 -18.63 2.94 1.68
N HIS A 123 -18.16 3.06 2.91
CA HIS A 123 -18.51 4.17 3.79
C HIS A 123 -17.87 5.49 3.37
N LEU A 124 -16.62 5.47 2.88
CA LEU A 124 -15.94 6.64 2.31
C LEU A 124 -16.68 7.16 1.07
N GLY A 125 -17.08 6.24 0.19
CA GLY A 125 -17.72 6.57 -1.07
C GLY A 125 -16.77 7.17 -2.12
N ASN A 126 -17.23 7.25 -3.36
CA ASN A 126 -16.40 7.64 -4.51
C ASN A 126 -15.75 9.02 -4.35
N ASP A 127 -16.51 10.02 -3.92
CA ASP A 127 -16.03 11.40 -3.91
C ASP A 127 -14.90 11.62 -2.89
N ALA A 128 -15.04 11.07 -1.68
CA ALA A 128 -14.01 11.15 -0.67
C ALA A 128 -12.77 10.35 -1.07
N LEU A 129 -12.95 9.12 -1.54
CA LEU A 129 -11.85 8.29 -2.02
C LEU A 129 -11.07 8.98 -3.14
N GLN A 130 -11.74 9.50 -4.17
CA GLN A 130 -11.09 10.20 -5.27
C GLN A 130 -10.31 11.42 -4.76
N SER A 131 -10.91 12.20 -3.86
CA SER A 131 -10.26 13.36 -3.24
C SER A 131 -8.98 12.98 -2.46
N TYR A 132 -9.00 11.87 -1.72
CA TYR A 132 -7.82 11.38 -1.03
C TYR A 132 -6.75 10.83 -1.98
N MET A 133 -7.13 10.10 -3.03
CA MET A 133 -6.19 9.64 -4.05
C MET A 133 -5.42 10.81 -4.69
N GLU A 134 -6.14 11.86 -5.06
CA GLU A 134 -5.58 13.09 -5.61
C GLU A 134 -4.73 13.85 -4.57
N LYS A 135 -5.21 13.98 -3.32
CA LYS A 135 -4.50 14.64 -2.22
C LYS A 135 -3.11 14.04 -2.00
N VAL A 136 -3.01 12.71 -2.03
CA VAL A 136 -1.74 12.04 -1.77
C VAL A 136 -0.94 11.73 -3.03
N GLY A 137 -1.57 11.75 -4.21
CA GLY A 137 -0.98 11.34 -5.48
C GLY A 137 -0.75 9.83 -5.52
N TYR A 138 -1.79 9.02 -5.25
CA TYR A 138 -1.67 7.57 -5.15
C TYR A 138 -1.60 6.93 -6.55
N GLY A 139 -0.41 6.67 -7.04
CA GLY A 139 -0.20 5.97 -8.30
C GLY A 139 -0.92 6.61 -9.49
N ASN A 140 -1.82 5.86 -10.14
CA ASN A 140 -2.64 6.37 -11.26
C ASN A 140 -3.98 6.99 -10.82
N GLU A 141 -4.28 7.03 -9.52
CA GLU A 141 -5.48 7.63 -8.91
C GLU A 141 -6.81 7.06 -9.43
N ASN A 142 -6.78 5.91 -10.12
CA ASN A 142 -7.94 5.36 -10.81
C ASN A 142 -8.70 4.35 -9.94
N ILE A 143 -9.71 4.82 -9.21
CA ILE A 143 -10.57 3.97 -8.39
C ILE A 143 -11.67 3.24 -9.20
N GLY A 144 -11.79 3.50 -10.50
CA GLY A 144 -12.79 2.86 -11.35
C GLY A 144 -14.22 3.16 -10.90
N SER A 145 -15.13 2.21 -11.17
CA SER A 145 -16.54 2.31 -10.80
C SER A 145 -16.98 1.26 -9.76
N ASP A 146 -16.12 0.34 -9.39
CA ASP A 146 -16.38 -0.72 -8.41
C ASP A 146 -15.45 -0.57 -7.21
N LEU A 147 -15.97 0.01 -6.13
CA LEU A 147 -15.23 0.25 -4.89
C LEU A 147 -14.83 -1.04 -4.16
N SER A 148 -15.47 -2.16 -4.49
CA SER A 148 -15.15 -3.44 -3.84
C SER A 148 -13.88 -4.09 -4.35
N SER A 149 -13.37 -3.69 -5.53
CA SER A 149 -12.29 -4.41 -6.21
C SER A 149 -11.21 -3.57 -6.87
N TYR A 150 -11.33 -2.24 -6.92
CA TYR A 150 -10.43 -1.36 -7.70
C TYR A 150 -8.94 -1.49 -7.33
N TRP A 151 -8.63 -1.89 -6.08
CA TRP A 151 -7.27 -2.11 -5.60
C TRP A 151 -6.80 -3.57 -5.68
N LEU A 152 -7.72 -4.52 -6.03
CA LEU A 152 -7.45 -5.95 -6.19
C LEU A 152 -7.28 -6.29 -7.67
N GLU A 153 -6.04 -6.31 -8.18
CA GLU A 153 -5.71 -6.66 -9.57
C GLU A 153 -6.54 -5.89 -10.63
N SER A 154 -6.99 -4.67 -10.31
CA SER A 154 -7.93 -3.92 -11.14
C SER A 154 -7.38 -2.57 -11.59
N THR A 155 -8.15 -1.49 -11.45
CA THR A 155 -7.89 -0.19 -12.07
C THR A 155 -6.84 0.65 -11.35
N LEU A 156 -6.76 0.56 -10.00
CA LEU A 156 -5.76 1.29 -9.23
C LEU A 156 -4.40 0.64 -9.39
N LYS A 157 -3.40 1.43 -9.75
CA LYS A 157 -2.04 0.97 -9.95
C LYS A 157 -1.02 1.94 -9.37
N ILE A 158 0.05 1.40 -8.80
CA ILE A 158 1.15 2.16 -8.23
C ILE A 158 2.45 1.37 -8.43
N SER A 159 3.56 2.05 -8.65
CA SER A 159 4.88 1.41 -8.75
C SER A 159 5.56 1.28 -7.37
N PRO A 160 6.53 0.38 -7.22
CA PRO A 160 7.33 0.27 -5.99
C PRO A 160 7.99 1.59 -5.56
N VAL A 161 8.56 2.35 -6.50
CA VAL A 161 9.18 3.65 -6.17
C VAL A 161 8.15 4.67 -5.69
N GLU A 162 6.97 4.75 -6.34
CA GLU A 162 5.88 5.62 -5.87
C GLU A 162 5.41 5.24 -4.47
N GLN A 163 5.28 3.93 -4.18
CA GLN A 163 4.89 3.48 -2.84
C GLN A 163 5.89 3.91 -1.77
N VAL A 164 7.20 3.77 -2.03
CA VAL A 164 8.24 4.17 -1.09
C VAL A 164 8.26 5.70 -0.90
N GLU A 165 8.15 6.47 -1.99
CA GLU A 165 8.03 7.93 -1.90
C GLU A 165 6.81 8.35 -1.07
N LEU A 166 5.66 7.72 -1.33
CA LEU A 166 4.40 8.05 -0.67
C LEU A 166 4.44 7.69 0.82
N LEU A 167 4.97 6.51 1.18
CA LEU A 167 5.16 6.10 2.57
C LEU A 167 6.10 7.05 3.33
N SER A 168 7.21 7.46 2.71
CA SER A 168 8.16 8.42 3.29
C SER A 168 7.49 9.78 3.55
N ARG A 169 6.74 10.30 2.57
CA ARG A 169 6.01 11.58 2.69
C ARG A 169 4.91 11.52 3.76
N THR A 170 4.20 10.41 3.86
CA THR A 170 3.09 10.23 4.82
C THR A 170 3.62 10.00 6.23
N PHE A 171 4.40 8.94 6.43
CA PHE A 171 4.77 8.44 7.75
C PHE A 171 6.10 9.01 8.28
N GLY A 172 6.94 9.52 7.39
CA GLY A 172 8.21 10.15 7.75
C GLY A 172 8.09 11.68 7.93
N GLN A 173 7.33 12.34 7.06
CA GLN A 173 7.28 13.81 7.00
C GLN A 173 5.91 14.40 7.35
N ASN A 174 4.85 13.58 7.38
CA ASN A 174 3.45 14.03 7.45
C ASN A 174 3.13 15.15 6.45
N ALA A 175 3.60 15.01 5.21
CA ALA A 175 3.49 16.02 4.17
C ALA A 175 2.04 16.35 3.77
N PHE A 176 1.09 15.49 4.12
CA PHE A 176 -0.33 15.64 3.81
C PHE A 176 -1.16 16.17 4.99
N SER A 177 -0.53 16.47 6.12
CA SER A 177 -1.16 17.01 7.33
C SER A 177 -2.31 16.12 7.85
N PHE A 178 -2.11 14.81 7.84
CA PHE A 178 -3.00 13.86 8.51
C PHE A 178 -2.88 13.98 10.02
N ALA A 179 -3.95 13.62 10.74
CA ALA A 179 -3.93 13.66 12.21
C ALA A 179 -2.84 12.71 12.76
N PRO A 180 -1.97 13.16 13.67
CA PRO A 180 -0.88 12.33 14.19
C PRO A 180 -1.36 11.05 14.86
N GLU A 181 -2.51 11.08 15.54
CA GLU A 181 -3.17 9.93 16.15
C GLU A 181 -3.60 8.89 15.11
N ASN A 182 -4.08 9.32 13.94
CA ASN A 182 -4.47 8.45 12.84
C ASN A 182 -3.25 7.78 12.20
N ILE A 183 -2.19 8.55 11.96
CA ILE A 183 -0.90 8.02 11.51
C ILE A 183 -0.39 6.97 12.50
N GLN A 184 -0.47 7.23 13.81
CA GLN A 184 -0.01 6.29 14.83
C GLN A 184 -0.87 5.02 14.84
N ALA A 185 -2.19 5.13 14.76
CA ALA A 185 -3.10 3.99 14.70
C ALA A 185 -2.80 3.07 13.50
N VAL A 186 -2.53 3.64 12.32
CA VAL A 186 -2.10 2.84 11.16
C VAL A 186 -0.75 2.18 11.42
N LYS A 187 0.26 2.91 11.95
CA LYS A 187 1.56 2.33 12.31
C LYS A 187 1.42 1.17 13.29
N ASP A 188 0.59 1.31 14.32
CA ASP A 188 0.36 0.26 15.31
C ASP A 188 -0.27 -0.98 14.66
N SER A 189 -1.18 -0.80 13.68
CA SER A 189 -1.84 -1.90 12.98
C SER A 189 -0.92 -2.70 12.04
N ILE A 190 0.20 -2.11 11.60
CA ILE A 190 1.21 -2.75 10.72
C ILE A 190 2.54 -3.01 11.45
N CYS A 191 2.57 -2.87 12.78
CA CYS A 191 3.77 -3.16 13.57
C CYS A 191 4.06 -4.65 13.60
N LEU A 192 5.22 -5.06 13.07
CA LEU A 192 5.66 -6.45 13.05
C LEU A 192 6.53 -6.81 14.24
N SER A 193 7.40 -5.89 14.66
CA SER A 193 8.27 -6.08 15.83
C SER A 193 8.78 -4.74 16.34
N SER A 194 9.07 -4.66 17.65
CA SER A 194 9.69 -3.51 18.28
C SER A 194 10.81 -3.94 19.21
N SER A 195 11.93 -3.23 19.17
CA SER A 195 13.12 -3.49 19.97
C SER A 195 13.85 -2.20 20.32
N ALA A 196 14.91 -2.29 21.10
CA ALA A 196 15.78 -1.14 21.38
C ALA A 196 16.49 -0.58 20.12
N ALA A 197 16.62 -1.37 19.07
CA ALA A 197 17.22 -0.96 17.79
C ALA A 197 16.22 -0.20 16.88
N GLY A 198 14.93 -0.32 17.14
CA GLY A 198 13.88 0.31 16.35
C GLY A 198 12.62 -0.55 16.23
N THR A 199 11.64 -0.05 15.50
CA THR A 199 10.37 -0.72 15.22
C THR A 199 10.29 -1.04 13.72
N LEU A 200 9.95 -2.28 13.40
CA LEU A 200 9.68 -2.73 12.03
C LEU A 200 8.18 -2.70 11.78
N TYR A 201 7.80 -2.02 10.73
CA TYR A 201 6.44 -1.97 10.20
C TYR A 201 6.38 -2.66 8.85
N GLY A 202 5.26 -3.27 8.51
CA GLY A 202 5.13 -3.91 7.21
C GLY A 202 3.72 -4.35 6.88
N LYS A 203 3.42 -4.35 5.57
CA LYS A 203 2.20 -4.90 4.99
C LYS A 203 2.52 -5.60 3.68
N THR A 204 2.01 -6.82 3.54
CA THR A 204 2.12 -7.59 2.29
C THR A 204 0.96 -7.31 1.35
N GLY A 205 1.19 -7.40 0.06
CA GLY A 205 0.18 -7.55 -0.99
C GLY A 205 0.37 -8.88 -1.70
N THR A 206 -0.72 -9.51 -2.12
CA THR A 206 -0.70 -10.75 -2.90
C THR A 206 -1.75 -10.64 -3.99
N GLY A 207 -1.30 -10.77 -5.22
CA GLY A 207 -2.12 -10.81 -6.42
C GLY A 207 -1.79 -12.03 -7.27
N ARG A 208 -2.50 -12.18 -8.41
CA ARG A 208 -2.17 -13.16 -9.45
C ARG A 208 -1.26 -12.50 -10.46
N VAL A 209 -0.29 -13.25 -10.93
CA VAL A 209 0.62 -12.83 -12.00
C VAL A 209 0.19 -13.49 -13.31
#